data_f0206d0a8d06d7740042297c85e4f21a
#
_entry.id   f0206d0a8d06d7740042297c85e4f21a
#
_cell.length_a   1.000
_cell.length_b   1.000
_cell.length_c   1.000
_cell.angle_alpha   90.00
_cell.angle_beta   90.00
_cell.angle_gamma   90.00
#
_symmetry.space_group_name_H-M   'P 1'
#
loop_
_entity.id
_entity.type
_entity.pdbx_description
1 polymer ?
#
loop_
_entity_poly.entity_id
_entity_poly.type
_entity_poly.pdbx_seq_one_letter_code
_entity_poly.pdbx_strand_id
1 'polypeptide(L)' 'MSMDLKVELAKEEYVNAINEISNKYGLPLTIIEVLLNGILNEVANMKAINIAEEKAKIKESENNAKD' A
#
# COMPACT_ATOMS: atom_id res chain seq x y z
N MET A 1 8.50 5.04 -18.24
CA MET A 1 7.49 5.85 -17.53
C MET A 1 8.04 6.30 -16.19
N SER A 2 7.97 7.60 -15.87
CA SER A 2 8.45 8.10 -14.60
C SER A 2 7.58 7.62 -13.44
N MET A 3 8.15 7.61 -12.23
CA MET A 3 7.41 7.23 -11.03
C MET A 3 6.22 8.17 -10.79
N ASP A 4 6.42 9.48 -11.03
CA ASP A 4 5.34 10.47 -10.86
C ASP A 4 4.15 10.17 -11.77
N LEU A 5 4.41 9.81 -13.02
CA LEU A 5 3.34 9.47 -13.96
C LEU A 5 2.65 8.15 -13.56
N LYS A 6 3.42 7.16 -13.13
CA LYS A 6 2.85 5.90 -12.64
C LYS A 6 1.92 6.13 -11.45
N VAL A 7 2.32 6.98 -10.52
CA VAL A 7 1.52 7.30 -9.33
C VAL A 7 0.23 8.01 -9.73
N GLU A 8 0.29 8.96 -10.66
CA GLU A 8 -0.90 9.65 -11.15
C GLU A 8 -1.89 8.70 -11.81
N LEU A 9 -1.40 7.83 -12.67
CA LEU A 9 -2.25 6.85 -13.37
C LEU A 9 -2.85 5.84 -12.39
N ALA A 10 -2.04 5.36 -11.45
CA ALA A 10 -2.51 4.41 -10.44
C ALA A 10 -3.57 5.05 -9.54
N LYS A 11 -3.40 6.31 -9.17
CA LYS A 11 -4.37 7.03 -8.34
C LYS A 11 -5.73 7.11 -9.04
N GLU A 12 -5.73 7.44 -10.33
CA GLU A 12 -6.95 7.47 -11.12
C GLU A 12 -7.66 6.12 -11.14
N GLU A 13 -6.90 5.05 -11.36
CA GLU A 13 -7.45 3.70 -11.36
C GLU A 13 -7.99 3.29 -10.00
N TYR A 14 -7.30 3.62 -8.91
CA TYR A 14 -7.80 3.38 -7.56
C TYR A 14 -9.12 4.08 -7.29
N VAL A 15 -9.21 5.36 -7.67
CA VAL A 15 -10.44 6.14 -7.48
C VAL A 15 -11.60 5.52 -8.26
N ASN A 16 -11.36 5.15 -9.51
CA ASN A 16 -12.38 4.52 -10.34
C ASN A 16 -12.83 3.18 -9.77
N ALA A 17 -11.90 2.36 -9.28
CA ALA A 17 -12.20 1.08 -8.65
C ALA A 17 -13.01 1.26 -7.38
N ILE A 18 -12.66 2.23 -6.55
CA ILE A 18 -13.40 2.54 -5.32
C ILE A 18 -14.84 2.92 -5.65
N ASN A 19 -15.03 3.77 -6.66
CA ASN A 19 -16.35 4.19 -7.10
C ASN A 19 -17.18 3.02 -7.63
N GLU A 20 -16.58 2.17 -8.45
CA GLU A 20 -17.27 1.00 -9.01
C GLU A 20 -17.70 0.02 -7.92
N ILE A 21 -16.80 -0.29 -6.99
CA ILE A 21 -17.09 -1.21 -5.89
C ILE A 21 -18.16 -0.62 -4.97
N SER A 22 -18.04 0.66 -4.66
CA SER A 22 -19.00 1.34 -3.79
C SER A 22 -20.40 1.35 -4.38
N ASN A 23 -20.49 1.59 -5.69
CA ASN A 23 -21.77 1.56 -6.40
C ASN A 23 -22.34 0.15 -6.48
N LYS A 24 -21.49 -0.84 -6.70
CA LYS A 24 -21.90 -2.23 -6.79
C LYS A 24 -22.60 -2.71 -5.51
N TYR A 25 -22.07 -2.33 -4.35
CA TYR A 25 -22.61 -2.75 -3.06
C TYR A 25 -23.49 -1.70 -2.38
N GLY A 26 -23.70 -0.56 -3.04
CA GLY A 26 -24.55 0.50 -2.51
C GLY A 26 -24.03 1.10 -1.21
N LEU A 27 -22.72 1.28 -1.09
CA LEU A 27 -22.09 1.74 0.16
C LEU A 27 -22.20 3.26 0.35
N PRO A 28 -22.64 3.73 1.52
CA PRO A 28 -22.62 5.16 1.83
C PRO A 28 -21.17 5.63 2.08
N LEU A 29 -20.95 6.93 1.92
CA LEU A 29 -19.62 7.54 2.07
C LEU A 29 -18.97 7.24 3.42
N THR A 30 -19.76 7.24 4.50
CA THR A 30 -19.24 6.95 5.85
C THR A 30 -18.64 5.55 5.93
N ILE A 31 -19.29 4.58 5.30
CA ILE A 31 -18.80 3.19 5.30
C ILE A 31 -17.57 3.06 4.41
N ILE A 32 -17.56 3.76 3.28
CA ILE A 32 -16.40 3.77 2.37
C ILE A 32 -15.17 4.29 3.11
N GLU A 33 -15.32 5.37 3.88
CA GLU A 33 -14.23 5.94 4.66
C GLU A 33 -13.68 4.94 5.67
N VAL A 34 -14.53 4.24 6.40
CA VAL A 34 -14.12 3.23 7.38
C VAL A 34 -13.35 2.09 6.70
N LEU A 35 -13.88 1.60 5.57
CA LEU A 35 -13.23 0.52 4.81
C LEU A 35 -11.86 0.94 4.28
N LEU A 36 -11.74 2.15 3.74
CA LEU A 36 -10.48 2.65 3.20
C LEU A 36 -9.45 2.86 4.30
N ASN A 37 -9.87 3.32 5.48
CA ASN A 37 -8.96 3.41 6.63
C ASN A 37 -8.45 2.05 7.06
N GLY A 38 -9.29 1.02 7.04
CA GLY A 38 -8.88 -0.35 7.31
C GLY A 38 -7.86 -0.86 6.31
N ILE A 39 -8.10 -0.63 5.03
CA ILE A 39 -7.18 -1.01 3.96
C ILE A 39 -5.86 -0.26 4.11
N LEU A 40 -5.91 1.02 4.43
CA LEU A 40 -4.71 1.83 4.64
C LEU A 40 -3.85 1.26 5.78
N ASN A 41 -4.48 0.82 6.87
CA ASN A 41 -3.77 0.18 7.98
C ASN A 41 -3.10 -1.12 7.55
N GLU A 42 -3.77 -1.93 6.72
CA GLU A 42 -3.17 -3.16 6.18
C GLU A 42 -1.95 -2.86 5.32
N VAL A 43 -2.02 -1.83 4.46
CA VAL A 43 -0.88 -1.41 3.64
C VAL A 43 0.27 -0.92 4.52
N ALA A 44 -0.03 -0.18 5.58
CA ALA A 44 0.99 0.29 6.52
C ALA A 44 1.70 -0.88 7.20
N ASN A 45 0.96 -1.93 7.57
CA ASN A 45 1.53 -3.14 8.15
C ASN A 45 2.44 -3.87 7.16
N MET A 46 2.01 -4.00 5.91
CA MET A 46 2.82 -4.60 4.84
C MET A 46 4.12 -3.84 4.63
N LYS A 47 4.06 -2.52 4.64
CA LYS A 47 5.23 -1.65 4.52
C LYS A 47 6.21 -1.89 5.67
N ALA A 48 5.70 -1.97 6.91
CA ALA A 48 6.52 -2.22 8.09
C ALA A 48 7.23 -3.58 8.01
N ILE A 49 6.53 -4.61 7.55
CA ILE A 49 7.10 -5.95 7.36
C ILE A 49 8.22 -5.91 6.31
N ASN A 50 7.98 -5.26 5.18
CA ASN A 50 8.98 -5.13 4.11
C ASN A 50 10.25 -4.41 4.60
N ILE A 51 10.08 -3.33 5.36
CA ILE A 51 11.21 -2.59 5.90
C ILE A 51 12.01 -3.45 6.88
N ALA A 52 11.32 -4.21 7.74
CA ALA A 52 11.97 -5.11 8.69
C ALA A 52 12.78 -6.20 7.97
N GLU A 53 12.22 -6.76 6.88
CA GLU A 53 12.91 -7.77 6.07
C GLU A 53 14.15 -7.20 5.40
N GLU A 54 14.06 -6.00 4.84
CA GLU A 54 15.21 -5.32 4.22
C GLU A 54 16.31 -5.04 5.23
N LYS A 55 15.95 -4.58 6.43
CA LYS A 55 16.91 -4.35 7.51
C LYS A 55 17.62 -5.64 7.93
N ALA A 56 16.88 -6.73 8.02
CA ALA A 56 17.44 -8.04 8.35
C ALA A 56 18.46 -8.49 7.30
N LYS A 57 18.15 -8.29 6.01
CA LYS A 57 19.07 -8.62 4.92
C LYS A 57 20.35 -7.79 4.98
N ILE A 58 20.24 -6.49 5.27
CA ILE A 58 21.39 -5.61 5.40
C ILE A 58 22.29 -6.04 6.57
N LYS A 59 21.70 -6.38 7.70
CA LYS A 59 22.44 -6.85 8.88
C LYS A 59 23.16 -8.15 8.59
N GLU A 60 22.55 -9.09 7.89
CA GLU A 60 23.18 -10.34 7.48
C GLU A 60 24.39 -10.08 6.59
N SER A 61 24.24 -9.19 5.60
CA SER A 61 25.32 -8.81 4.69
C SER A 61 26.47 -8.17 5.43
N GLU A 62 26.21 -7.29 6.38
CA GLU A 62 27.24 -6.64 7.20
C GLU A 62 27.97 -7.65 8.08
N ASN A 63 27.26 -8.59 8.69
CA ASN A 63 27.88 -9.64 9.50
C ASN A 63 28.78 -10.55 8.65
N ASN A 64 28.33 -10.89 7.46
CA ASN A 64 29.13 -11.72 6.55
C ASN A 64 30.38 -10.97 6.05
N ALA A 65 30.25 -9.67 5.85
CA ALA A 65 31.37 -8.84 5.37
C ALA A 65 32.46 -8.67 6.43
N LYS A 66 32.15 -8.81 7.69
CA LYS A 66 33.11 -8.70 8.79
C LYS A 66 33.94 -9.95 9.00
N ASP A 67 33.52 -11.05 8.49
CA ASP A 67 34.22 -12.32 8.55
C ASP A 67 35.26 -12.42 7.44
#